data_fcf09d69a83d63b7183be1e2c858e6f7
#
_entry.id   fcf09d69a83d63b7183be1e2c858e6f7
#
_cell.length_a   1.000
_cell.length_b   1.000
_cell.length_c   1.000
_cell.angle_alpha   90.00
_cell.angle_beta   90.00
_cell.angle_gamma   90.00
#
_symmetry.space_group_name_H-M   'P 1'
#
loop_
_entity.id
_entity.type
_entity.pdbx_description
1 polymer ?
#
loop_
_entity_poly.entity_id
_entity_poly.type
_entity_poly.pdbx_seq_one_letter_code
_entity_poly.pdbx_strand_id
1 'polypeptide(L)'
;MKSIQSNIKKAKKYLDNNHCVAVPTETVYGLAANAYSNSAVKKIFSLKKRPLNNPLIVHYYDIQRLKKDCDINDNLVKLYKKFSPGPITYVLKLKNNSKISKFVTNNKKSIAVRFPKHKLLRNLLKNLDYPVAAPSANISSRLSSVKPSDVKEEFGSKIKYILNGGKSKIGVESTILNLLEKPSLLRYGGLDTKKIENVLKKKLLINTNSKKKLSPGLFPLHYSPGIPLRVNVKKPKKDEAYLLIKKRKSKLKNYYYLSKMKNIDEAAKNLYSTLRKIKNDGFKKIAVEKIPNKGLGKTINDRLKRASKY
;
A
#
# COMPACT_ATOMS: atom_id res chain seq x y z
N MET A 1 -12.20 16.63 -20.09
CA MET A 1 -11.46 17.42 -19.07
C MET A 1 -12.36 17.97 -17.97
N LYS A 2 -13.54 18.55 -18.27
CA LYS A 2 -14.48 19.11 -17.26
C LYS A 2 -14.85 18.10 -16.14
N SER A 3 -15.10 16.82 -16.44
CA SER A 3 -15.45 15.79 -15.44
C SER A 3 -14.33 15.46 -14.46
N ILE A 4 -13.06 15.47 -14.91
CA ILE A 4 -11.89 15.19 -14.06
C ILE A 4 -11.67 16.31 -13.04
N GLN A 5 -11.77 17.58 -13.48
CA GLN A 5 -11.65 18.73 -12.58
C GLN A 5 -12.78 18.77 -11.55
N SER A 6 -14.02 18.45 -11.97
CA SER A 6 -15.16 18.34 -11.05
C SER A 6 -14.92 17.29 -9.97
N ASN A 7 -14.42 16.10 -10.34
CA ASN A 7 -14.11 15.02 -9.40
C ASN A 7 -13.00 15.42 -8.41
N ILE A 8 -11.97 16.16 -8.86
CA ILE A 8 -10.91 16.66 -7.99
C ILE A 8 -11.44 17.72 -7.02
N LYS A 9 -12.25 18.69 -7.51
CA LYS A 9 -12.91 19.69 -6.65
C LYS A 9 -13.78 19.04 -5.58
N LYS A 10 -14.56 18.02 -5.96
CA LYS A 10 -15.39 17.25 -5.02
C LYS A 10 -14.55 16.52 -3.97
N ALA A 11 -13.47 15.84 -4.38
CA ALA A 11 -12.55 15.17 -3.45
C ALA A 11 -11.91 16.18 -2.48
N LYS A 12 -11.43 17.34 -2.99
CA LYS A 12 -10.89 18.43 -2.16
C LYS A 12 -11.93 18.91 -1.14
N LYS A 13 -13.17 19.22 -1.55
CA LYS A 13 -14.25 19.67 -0.66
C LYS A 13 -14.46 18.70 0.51
N TYR A 14 -14.46 17.38 0.27
CA TYR A 14 -14.59 16.39 1.36
C TYR A 14 -13.38 16.38 2.28
N LEU A 15 -12.16 16.49 1.76
CA LEU A 15 -10.94 16.52 2.57
C LEU A 15 -10.85 17.80 3.41
N ASP A 16 -11.20 18.96 2.86
CA ASP A 16 -11.23 20.26 3.56
C ASP A 16 -12.23 20.24 4.74
N ASN A 17 -13.34 19.49 4.59
CA ASN A 17 -14.33 19.26 5.64
C ASN A 17 -13.95 18.09 6.57
N ASN A 18 -12.67 17.69 6.63
CA ASN A 18 -12.18 16.62 7.48
C ASN A 18 -12.86 15.25 7.25
N HIS A 19 -13.39 14.99 6.05
CA HIS A 19 -13.86 13.65 5.66
C HIS A 19 -12.73 12.83 5.04
N CYS A 20 -12.82 11.50 5.20
CA CYS A 20 -11.95 10.59 4.47
C CYS A 20 -12.44 10.41 3.03
N VAL A 21 -11.49 10.38 2.09
CA VAL A 21 -11.73 10.14 0.66
C VAL A 21 -10.86 8.95 0.22
N ALA A 22 -11.45 8.00 -0.48
CA ALA A 22 -10.65 6.96 -1.11
C ALA A 22 -10.01 7.51 -2.39
N VAL A 23 -8.69 7.37 -2.51
CA VAL A 23 -7.90 7.94 -3.62
C VAL A 23 -7.12 6.86 -4.36
N PRO A 24 -7.01 6.94 -5.70
CA PRO A 24 -6.26 6.00 -6.50
C PRO A 24 -4.76 6.27 -6.36
N THR A 25 -3.96 5.22 -6.28
CA THR A 25 -2.51 5.28 -6.50
C THR A 25 -2.08 4.25 -7.54
N GLU A 26 -0.85 4.34 -8.00
CA GLU A 26 -0.28 3.33 -8.90
C GLU A 26 -0.09 1.97 -8.21
N THR A 27 -0.07 1.93 -6.87
CA THR A 27 0.12 0.72 -6.04
C THR A 27 -1.21 0.09 -5.63
N VAL A 28 -1.91 0.69 -4.69
CA VAL A 28 -3.23 0.30 -4.17
C VAL A 28 -4.04 1.57 -3.87
N TYR A 29 -5.35 1.47 -3.70
CA TYR A 29 -6.14 2.61 -3.23
C TYR A 29 -5.76 3.01 -1.81
N GLY A 30 -5.70 4.32 -1.56
CA GLY A 30 -5.46 4.90 -0.24
C GLY A 30 -6.72 5.51 0.37
N LEU A 31 -6.89 5.40 1.69
CA LEU A 31 -7.90 6.13 2.45
C LEU A 31 -7.28 7.43 2.94
N ALA A 32 -7.51 8.53 2.19
CA ALA A 32 -6.89 9.83 2.41
C ALA A 32 -7.66 10.71 3.39
N ALA A 33 -6.93 11.41 4.25
CA ALA A 33 -7.43 12.50 5.09
C ALA A 33 -6.37 13.58 5.26
N ASN A 34 -6.76 14.82 5.64
CA ASN A 34 -5.84 15.91 5.93
C ASN A 34 -4.86 15.49 7.04
N ALA A 35 -3.56 15.44 6.72
CA ALA A 35 -2.52 14.97 7.66
C ALA A 35 -2.24 15.97 8.80
N TYR A 36 -2.66 17.23 8.67
CA TYR A 36 -2.54 18.24 9.72
C TYR A 36 -3.72 18.22 10.71
N SER A 37 -4.86 17.63 10.33
CA SER A 37 -6.06 17.58 11.17
C SER A 37 -6.12 16.33 12.03
N ASN A 38 -6.07 16.51 13.35
CA ASN A 38 -6.23 15.40 14.31
C ASN A 38 -7.57 14.68 14.15
N SER A 39 -8.67 15.42 13.92
CA SER A 39 -10.01 14.85 13.75
C SER A 39 -10.11 14.03 12.46
N ALA A 40 -9.56 14.52 11.35
CA ALA A 40 -9.54 13.81 10.07
C ALA A 40 -8.71 12.52 10.15
N VAL A 41 -7.53 12.58 10.79
CA VAL A 41 -6.66 11.41 10.96
C VAL A 41 -7.31 10.35 11.85
N LYS A 42 -7.96 10.74 12.97
CA LYS A 42 -8.71 9.80 13.83
C LYS A 42 -9.80 9.05 13.05
N LYS A 43 -10.49 9.71 12.10
CA LYS A 43 -11.49 9.05 11.24
C LYS A 43 -10.87 7.92 10.39
N ILE A 44 -9.61 8.04 9.92
CA ILE A 44 -8.92 6.92 9.25
C ILE A 44 -8.85 5.70 10.17
N PHE A 45 -8.41 5.87 11.41
CA PHE A 45 -8.27 4.77 12.37
C PHE A 45 -9.62 4.11 12.67
N SER A 46 -10.66 4.92 12.94
CA SER A 46 -12.02 4.43 13.17
C SER A 46 -12.56 3.65 11.98
N LEU A 47 -12.58 4.25 10.78
CA LEU A 47 -13.10 3.60 9.57
C LEU A 47 -12.40 2.28 9.26
N LYS A 48 -11.09 2.23 9.44
CA LYS A 48 -10.28 1.04 9.17
C LYS A 48 -10.28 0.01 10.29
N LYS A 49 -10.84 0.30 11.47
CA LYS A 49 -10.65 -0.47 12.70
C LYS A 49 -9.14 -0.71 12.95
N ARG A 50 -8.33 0.34 12.78
CA ARG A 50 -6.87 0.27 12.81
C ARG A 50 -6.36 0.60 14.21
N PRO A 51 -5.41 -0.19 14.77
CA PRO A 51 -4.76 0.16 16.04
C PRO A 51 -4.03 1.50 15.93
N LEU A 52 -4.19 2.39 16.91
CA LEU A 52 -3.56 3.72 16.93
C LEU A 52 -2.03 3.68 16.90
N ASN A 53 -1.42 2.59 17.42
CA ASN A 53 0.03 2.38 17.41
C ASN A 53 0.61 1.97 16.04
N ASN A 54 -0.21 1.97 14.98
CA ASN A 54 0.22 1.63 13.63
C ASN A 54 0.30 2.92 12.78
N PRO A 55 1.49 3.55 12.61
CA PRO A 55 1.63 4.84 11.96
C PRO A 55 1.13 4.83 10.51
N LEU A 56 0.91 6.03 9.96
CA LEU A 56 0.39 6.21 8.61
C LEU A 56 1.48 6.69 7.65
N ILE A 57 1.28 6.46 6.35
CA ILE A 57 2.09 7.07 5.28
C ILE A 57 1.45 8.38 4.87
N VAL A 58 2.25 9.44 4.77
CA VAL A 58 1.82 10.75 4.30
C VAL A 58 2.25 10.96 2.86
N HIS A 59 1.32 11.38 2.02
CA HIS A 59 1.54 11.63 0.62
C HIS A 59 1.73 13.12 0.36
N TYR A 60 2.85 13.47 -0.26
CA TYR A 60 3.21 14.82 -0.67
C TYR A 60 3.17 14.97 -2.18
N TYR A 61 2.91 16.18 -2.66
CA TYR A 61 3.01 16.48 -4.09
C TYR A 61 4.47 16.45 -4.56
N ASP A 62 5.36 17.11 -3.82
CA ASP A 62 6.79 17.23 -4.15
C ASP A 62 7.66 17.37 -2.89
N ILE A 63 8.99 17.42 -3.11
CA ILE A 63 9.98 17.55 -2.05
C ILE A 63 9.98 18.93 -1.41
N GLN A 64 9.55 19.99 -2.11
CA GLN A 64 9.51 21.35 -1.55
C GLN A 64 8.44 21.43 -0.46
N ARG A 65 7.26 20.79 -0.69
CA ARG A 65 6.23 20.70 0.34
C ARG A 65 6.66 19.81 1.52
N LEU A 66 7.45 18.76 1.26
CA LEU A 66 7.99 17.90 2.31
C LEU A 66 8.96 18.63 3.23
N LYS A 67 9.76 19.58 2.73
CA LYS A 67 10.75 20.36 3.51
C LYS A 67 10.12 21.13 4.69
N LYS A 68 8.81 21.40 4.63
CA LYS A 68 8.10 22.07 5.74
C LYS A 68 8.01 21.17 6.98
N ASP A 69 7.95 19.85 6.77
CA ASP A 69 7.67 18.88 7.83
C ASP A 69 8.85 17.97 8.17
N CYS A 70 9.80 17.76 7.26
CA CYS A 70 10.88 16.78 7.42
C CYS A 70 12.27 17.33 7.14
N ASP A 71 13.27 16.73 7.79
CA ASP A 71 14.67 16.90 7.42
C ASP A 71 14.95 16.11 6.13
N ILE A 72 15.70 16.71 5.22
CA ILE A 72 16.06 16.14 3.93
C ILE A 72 17.52 15.70 3.97
N ASN A 73 17.79 14.42 3.73
CA ASN A 73 19.15 13.88 3.65
C ASN A 73 19.53 13.47 2.22
N ASP A 74 20.82 13.26 1.96
CA ASP A 74 21.36 12.93 0.62
C ASP A 74 20.79 11.63 0.04
N ASN A 75 20.55 10.61 0.88
CA ASN A 75 19.96 9.36 0.43
C ASN A 75 18.54 9.58 -0.10
N LEU A 76 17.74 10.43 0.56
CA LEU A 76 16.44 10.82 0.04
C LEU A 76 16.58 11.55 -1.30
N VAL A 77 17.48 12.51 -1.43
CA VAL A 77 17.65 13.28 -2.67
C VAL A 77 18.00 12.35 -3.85
N LYS A 78 18.96 11.44 -3.67
CA LYS A 78 19.36 10.44 -4.68
C LYS A 78 18.18 9.55 -5.10
N LEU A 79 17.46 9.00 -4.14
CA LEU A 79 16.33 8.09 -4.40
C LEU A 79 15.10 8.83 -4.95
N TYR A 80 14.85 10.06 -4.47
CA TYR A 80 13.77 10.90 -4.98
C TYR A 80 13.94 11.21 -6.46
N LYS A 81 15.12 11.68 -6.89
CA LYS A 81 15.42 11.95 -8.30
C LYS A 81 15.17 10.76 -9.22
N LYS A 82 15.43 9.53 -8.75
CA LYS A 82 15.32 8.31 -9.57
C LYS A 82 13.94 7.64 -9.50
N PHE A 83 13.28 7.65 -8.35
CA PHE A 83 12.11 6.81 -8.08
C PHE A 83 10.86 7.57 -7.65
N SER A 84 10.91 8.88 -7.51
CA SER A 84 9.74 9.69 -7.15
C SER A 84 9.37 10.66 -8.28
N PRO A 85 8.08 10.78 -8.57
CA PRO A 85 6.94 10.09 -7.95
C PRO A 85 6.89 8.60 -8.34
N GLY A 86 6.59 7.72 -7.33
CA GLY A 86 6.62 6.28 -7.56
C GLY A 86 6.24 5.38 -6.37
N PRO A 87 6.43 4.05 -6.52
CA PRO A 87 5.98 3.06 -5.56
C PRO A 87 6.99 2.85 -4.41
N ILE A 88 7.52 3.93 -3.86
CA ILE A 88 8.50 3.94 -2.77
C ILE A 88 8.05 4.89 -1.66
N THR A 89 8.32 4.51 -0.41
CA THR A 89 8.04 5.27 0.81
C THR A 89 9.33 5.40 1.60
N TYR A 90 9.58 6.56 2.15
CA TYR A 90 10.78 6.89 2.92
C TYR A 90 10.39 7.20 4.37
N VAL A 91 11.09 6.61 5.35
CA VAL A 91 10.98 7.01 6.75
C VAL A 91 12.07 8.03 7.02
N LEU A 92 11.65 9.22 7.45
CA LEU A 92 12.50 10.40 7.65
C LEU A 92 12.30 10.96 9.06
N LYS A 93 13.23 11.81 9.49
CA LYS A 93 13.10 12.57 10.72
C LYS A 93 12.07 13.67 10.54
N LEU A 94 11.11 13.74 11.46
CA LEU A 94 10.10 14.78 11.53
C LEU A 94 10.69 16.01 12.22
N LYS A 95 10.43 17.20 11.69
CA LYS A 95 10.81 18.46 12.33
C LYS A 95 9.95 18.74 13.56
N ASN A 96 10.51 19.37 14.57
CA ASN A 96 9.79 19.70 15.83
C ASN A 96 8.61 20.65 15.58
N ASN A 97 8.72 21.57 14.62
CA ASN A 97 7.70 22.55 14.24
C ASN A 97 6.74 22.06 13.14
N SER A 98 6.77 20.77 12.80
CA SER A 98 5.85 20.19 11.82
C SER A 98 4.40 20.24 12.31
N LYS A 99 3.49 20.59 11.38
CA LYS A 99 2.03 20.58 11.63
C LYS A 99 1.39 19.18 11.52
N ILE A 100 2.17 18.14 11.24
CA ILE A 100 1.66 16.76 11.11
C ILE A 100 1.01 16.31 12.43
N SER A 101 -0.21 15.82 12.32
CA SER A 101 -0.96 15.27 13.45
C SER A 101 -0.15 14.18 14.17
N LYS A 102 -0.07 14.25 15.49
CA LYS A 102 0.59 13.24 16.33
C LYS A 102 0.05 11.83 16.13
N PHE A 103 -1.19 11.67 15.71
CA PHE A 103 -1.78 10.37 15.40
C PHE A 103 -1.19 9.73 14.13
N VAL A 104 -0.69 10.52 13.16
CA VAL A 104 -0.01 10.01 11.96
C VAL A 104 1.24 9.23 12.33
N THR A 105 2.05 9.75 13.23
CA THR A 105 3.36 9.22 13.62
C THR A 105 3.32 8.34 14.87
N ASN A 106 2.16 8.29 15.56
CA ASN A 106 2.06 7.71 16.90
C ASN A 106 3.07 8.34 17.86
N ASN A 107 3.10 9.68 17.92
CA ASN A 107 4.02 10.51 18.73
C ASN A 107 5.52 10.26 18.47
N LYS A 108 5.91 9.63 17.35
CA LYS A 108 7.33 9.40 17.03
C LYS A 108 7.94 10.62 16.34
N LYS A 109 9.25 10.83 16.54
CA LYS A 109 10.06 11.84 15.85
C LYS A 109 10.42 11.43 14.41
N SER A 110 9.66 10.50 13.81
CA SER A 110 9.85 10.01 12.45
C SER A 110 8.52 9.83 11.74
N ILE A 111 8.54 9.98 10.42
CA ILE A 111 7.37 9.92 9.56
C ILE A 111 7.67 9.13 8.29
N ALA A 112 6.69 8.34 7.83
CA ALA A 112 6.75 7.66 6.55
C ALA A 112 6.11 8.55 5.47
N VAL A 113 6.89 8.90 4.43
CA VAL A 113 6.46 9.83 3.37
C VAL A 113 6.54 9.19 1.99
N ARG A 114 5.64 9.59 1.08
CA ARG A 114 5.58 9.09 -0.27
C ARG A 114 5.15 10.17 -1.26
N PHE A 115 5.65 10.07 -2.51
CA PHE A 115 5.28 10.89 -3.65
C PHE A 115 4.59 9.97 -4.68
N PRO A 116 3.24 9.89 -4.69
CA PRO A 116 2.52 8.95 -5.55
C PRO A 116 2.57 9.37 -7.02
N LYS A 117 2.53 8.39 -7.95
CA LYS A 117 2.64 8.63 -9.40
C LYS A 117 1.30 8.81 -10.11
N HIS A 118 0.20 8.42 -9.49
CA HIS A 118 -1.12 8.43 -10.15
C HIS A 118 -1.60 9.85 -10.49
N LYS A 119 -1.92 10.14 -11.76
CA LYS A 119 -2.25 11.49 -12.25
C LYS A 119 -3.36 12.18 -11.45
N LEU A 120 -4.48 11.50 -11.15
CA LEU A 120 -5.59 12.10 -10.39
C LEU A 120 -5.17 12.49 -8.97
N LEU A 121 -4.43 11.60 -8.27
CA LEU A 121 -3.95 11.92 -6.92
C LEU A 121 -2.93 13.05 -6.95
N ARG A 122 -2.02 13.08 -7.92
CA ARG A 122 -1.06 14.20 -8.06
C ARG A 122 -1.80 15.52 -8.29
N ASN A 123 -2.83 15.55 -9.15
CA ASN A 123 -3.63 16.74 -9.37
C ASN A 123 -4.37 17.15 -8.09
N LEU A 124 -4.92 16.21 -7.33
CA LEU A 124 -5.54 16.51 -6.04
C LEU A 124 -4.51 17.11 -5.07
N LEU A 125 -3.34 16.46 -4.88
CA LEU A 125 -2.27 16.96 -4.00
C LEU A 125 -1.74 18.33 -4.42
N LYS A 126 -1.70 18.63 -5.72
CA LYS A 126 -1.31 19.96 -6.22
C LYS A 126 -2.26 21.06 -5.73
N ASN A 127 -3.55 20.75 -5.64
CA ASN A 127 -4.62 21.70 -5.26
C ASN A 127 -4.91 21.75 -3.74
N LEU A 128 -4.19 20.95 -2.92
CA LEU A 128 -4.32 20.97 -1.46
C LEU A 128 -3.18 21.79 -0.84
N ASP A 129 -3.47 22.53 0.23
CA ASP A 129 -2.48 23.31 1.00
C ASP A 129 -1.82 22.48 2.11
N TYR A 130 -2.22 21.21 2.23
CA TYR A 130 -1.74 20.24 3.21
C TYR A 130 -1.45 18.88 2.54
N PRO A 131 -0.55 18.07 3.12
CA PRO A 131 -0.36 16.68 2.68
C PRO A 131 -1.47 15.78 3.21
N VAL A 132 -1.66 14.60 2.60
CA VAL A 132 -2.68 13.66 3.05
C VAL A 132 -2.08 12.41 3.67
N ALA A 133 -2.55 12.04 4.86
CA ALA A 133 -2.31 10.72 5.43
C ALA A 133 -3.18 9.71 4.67
N ALA A 134 -2.57 8.69 4.08
CA ALA A 134 -3.31 7.73 3.27
C ALA A 134 -2.75 6.30 3.38
N PRO A 135 -3.15 5.51 4.40
CA PRO A 135 -2.97 4.06 4.38
C PRO A 135 -3.82 3.42 3.29
N SER A 136 -3.63 2.12 3.00
CA SER A 136 -4.47 1.39 2.04
C SER A 136 -5.96 1.48 2.37
N ALA A 137 -6.82 1.54 1.35
CA ALA A 137 -8.27 1.71 1.54
C ALA A 137 -8.98 0.34 1.73
N ASN A 138 -8.74 -0.30 2.88
CA ASN A 138 -9.37 -1.56 3.32
C ASN A 138 -9.50 -1.57 4.85
N ILE A 139 -10.37 -2.39 5.40
CA ILE A 139 -10.39 -2.69 6.83
C ILE A 139 -9.03 -3.29 7.24
N SER A 140 -8.57 -2.98 8.45
CA SER A 140 -7.24 -3.41 8.92
C SER A 140 -7.09 -4.93 8.81
N SER A 141 -5.89 -5.39 8.47
CA SER A 141 -5.52 -6.80 8.24
C SER A 141 -6.13 -7.48 7.00
N ARG A 142 -7.15 -6.92 6.35
CA ARG A 142 -7.73 -7.47 5.11
C ARG A 142 -6.90 -7.15 3.87
N LEU A 143 -7.31 -7.71 2.71
CA LEU A 143 -6.72 -7.45 1.40
C LEU A 143 -6.81 -5.98 1.03
N SER A 144 -5.72 -5.40 0.52
CA SER A 144 -5.76 -4.02 0.04
C SER A 144 -6.64 -3.86 -1.19
N SER A 145 -7.36 -2.75 -1.29
CA SER A 145 -8.21 -2.42 -2.42
C SER A 145 -7.36 -1.96 -3.60
N VAL A 146 -7.58 -2.53 -4.79
CA VAL A 146 -6.86 -2.17 -6.03
C VAL A 146 -7.76 -1.53 -7.10
N LYS A 147 -9.05 -1.46 -6.86
CA LYS A 147 -10.06 -0.81 -7.71
C LYS A 147 -11.18 -0.18 -6.87
N PRO A 148 -12.00 0.76 -7.43
CA PRO A 148 -13.06 1.43 -6.68
C PRO A 148 -14.09 0.48 -6.06
N SER A 149 -14.44 -0.60 -6.78
CA SER A 149 -15.41 -1.59 -6.28
C SER A 149 -14.91 -2.33 -5.03
N ASP A 150 -13.59 -2.58 -4.92
CA ASP A 150 -13.01 -3.17 -3.70
C ASP A 150 -13.18 -2.23 -2.51
N VAL A 151 -13.00 -0.91 -2.71
CA VAL A 151 -13.21 0.11 -1.67
C VAL A 151 -14.68 0.14 -1.24
N LYS A 152 -15.62 0.10 -2.20
CA LYS A 152 -17.05 0.06 -1.92
C LYS A 152 -17.44 -1.20 -1.14
N GLU A 153 -16.86 -2.36 -1.48
CA GLU A 153 -17.06 -3.62 -0.77
C GLU A 153 -16.57 -3.55 0.70
N GLU A 154 -15.42 -2.90 0.94
CA GLU A 154 -14.83 -2.78 2.30
C GLU A 154 -15.57 -1.81 3.21
N PHE A 155 -16.08 -0.70 2.68
CA PHE A 155 -16.57 0.41 3.50
C PHE A 155 -18.05 0.78 3.29
N GLY A 156 -18.65 0.37 2.18
CA GLY A 156 -20.05 0.71 1.86
C GLY A 156 -20.30 2.22 1.88
N SER A 157 -21.38 2.65 2.55
CA SER A 157 -21.77 4.06 2.72
C SER A 157 -20.90 4.86 3.70
N LYS A 158 -20.00 4.21 4.46
CA LYS A 158 -19.13 4.87 5.44
C LYS A 158 -18.10 5.80 4.81
N ILE A 159 -17.79 5.62 3.51
CA ILE A 159 -16.94 6.53 2.74
C ILE A 159 -17.81 7.46 1.90
N LYS A 160 -17.65 8.78 2.12
CA LYS A 160 -18.45 9.81 1.41
C LYS A 160 -18.07 9.95 -0.06
N TYR A 161 -16.81 9.66 -0.43
CA TYR A 161 -16.36 9.82 -1.80
C TYR A 161 -15.20 8.89 -2.16
N ILE A 162 -15.29 8.31 -3.35
CA ILE A 162 -14.23 7.52 -3.98
C ILE A 162 -13.81 8.25 -5.26
N LEU A 163 -12.58 8.76 -5.28
CA LEU A 163 -11.99 9.33 -6.50
C LEU A 163 -11.62 8.17 -7.44
N ASN A 164 -12.45 7.93 -8.45
CA ASN A 164 -12.27 6.80 -9.35
C ASN A 164 -11.11 7.04 -10.32
N GLY A 165 -10.05 6.24 -10.20
CA GLY A 165 -8.88 6.23 -11.09
C GLY A 165 -8.67 4.88 -11.79
N GLY A 166 -9.68 4.02 -11.82
CA GLY A 166 -9.59 2.67 -12.38
C GLY A 166 -8.77 1.71 -11.52
N LYS A 167 -8.30 0.61 -12.08
CA LYS A 167 -7.49 -0.41 -11.40
C LYS A 167 -6.04 0.06 -11.24
N SER A 168 -5.46 -0.09 -10.05
CA SER A 168 -4.05 0.19 -9.76
C SER A 168 -3.11 -0.62 -10.65
N LYS A 169 -2.04 0.02 -11.14
CA LYS A 169 -1.15 -0.59 -12.14
C LYS A 169 -0.23 -1.66 -11.56
N ILE A 170 0.19 -1.53 -10.28
CA ILE A 170 1.17 -2.41 -9.61
C ILE A 170 0.47 -3.49 -8.76
N GLY A 171 -0.62 -3.14 -8.07
CA GLY A 171 -1.46 -4.09 -7.32
C GLY A 171 -0.94 -4.51 -5.95
N VAL A 172 0.26 -4.08 -5.56
CA VAL A 172 0.84 -4.25 -4.21
C VAL A 172 1.35 -2.92 -3.70
N GLU A 173 1.51 -2.77 -2.38
CA GLU A 173 1.90 -1.51 -1.73
C GLU A 173 3.32 -1.08 -2.09
N SER A 174 3.67 0.16 -1.70
CA SER A 174 5.02 0.72 -1.88
C SER A 174 6.09 -0.04 -1.10
N THR A 175 7.30 -0.09 -1.63
CA THR A 175 8.51 -0.47 -0.90
C THR A 175 8.81 0.59 0.15
N ILE A 176 9.14 0.21 1.41
CA ILE A 176 9.42 1.16 2.50
C ILE A 176 10.87 1.04 2.92
N LEU A 177 11.57 2.18 2.89
CA LEU A 177 12.93 2.34 3.36
C LEU A 177 12.99 3.19 4.62
N ASN A 178 13.79 2.78 5.58
CA ASN A 178 14.24 3.63 6.66
C ASN A 178 15.46 4.41 6.19
N LEU A 179 15.44 5.74 6.31
CA LEU A 179 16.54 6.64 5.98
C LEU A 179 16.97 7.52 7.17
N LEU A 180 16.58 7.15 8.39
CA LEU A 180 16.98 7.86 9.63
C LEU A 180 18.47 7.69 9.91
N GLU A 181 18.98 6.50 9.60
CA GLU A 181 20.38 6.08 9.81
C GLU A 181 20.87 5.37 8.54
N LYS A 182 21.61 4.26 8.69
CA LYS A 182 21.95 3.39 7.54
C LYS A 182 20.70 2.94 6.82
N PRO A 183 20.60 3.12 5.48
CA PRO A 183 19.44 2.74 4.72
C PRO A 183 19.06 1.26 4.93
N SER A 184 17.81 1.02 5.34
CA SER A 184 17.31 -0.33 5.57
C SER A 184 15.91 -0.53 5.01
N LEU A 185 15.63 -1.75 4.56
CA LEU A 185 14.32 -2.16 4.04
C LEU A 185 13.40 -2.52 5.21
N LEU A 186 12.29 -1.80 5.33
CA LEU A 186 11.23 -2.12 6.30
C LEU A 186 10.11 -2.96 5.68
N ARG A 187 9.84 -2.81 4.38
CA ARG A 187 8.78 -3.57 3.70
C ARG A 187 9.11 -3.76 2.23
N TYR A 188 9.05 -4.99 1.75
CA TYR A 188 9.01 -5.26 0.32
C TYR A 188 7.73 -4.67 -0.30
N GLY A 189 7.81 -4.15 -1.53
CA GLY A 189 6.68 -3.53 -2.22
C GLY A 189 6.88 -3.45 -3.73
N GLY A 190 6.21 -2.48 -4.36
CA GLY A 190 6.16 -2.35 -5.83
C GLY A 190 7.45 -1.90 -6.52
N LEU A 191 8.51 -1.58 -5.76
CA LEU A 191 9.84 -1.29 -6.31
C LEU A 191 10.83 -2.37 -5.84
N ASP A 192 11.53 -2.98 -6.80
CA ASP A 192 12.57 -4.00 -6.52
C ASP A 192 13.73 -3.38 -5.75
N THR A 193 14.15 -4.06 -4.66
CA THR A 193 15.26 -3.62 -3.80
C THR A 193 16.58 -3.53 -4.52
N LYS A 194 16.87 -4.39 -5.51
CA LYS A 194 18.08 -4.31 -6.33
C LYS A 194 18.23 -2.98 -7.04
N LYS A 195 17.13 -2.40 -7.56
CA LYS A 195 17.14 -1.08 -8.19
C LYS A 195 17.53 0.02 -7.20
N ILE A 196 17.10 -0.10 -5.95
CA ILE A 196 17.41 0.85 -4.87
C ILE A 196 18.89 0.73 -4.48
N GLU A 197 19.38 -0.50 -4.29
CA GLU A 197 20.79 -0.79 -3.96
C GLU A 197 21.75 -0.24 -5.01
N ASN A 198 21.39 -0.35 -6.30
CA ASN A 198 22.17 0.20 -7.41
C ASN A 198 22.30 1.72 -7.34
N VAL A 199 21.23 2.44 -6.95
CA VAL A 199 21.26 3.91 -6.80
C VAL A 199 22.06 4.33 -5.58
N LEU A 200 21.93 3.60 -4.47
CA LEU A 200 22.65 3.88 -3.23
C LEU A 200 24.11 3.39 -3.25
N LYS A 201 24.47 2.54 -4.24
CA LYS A 201 25.76 1.82 -4.31
C LYS A 201 26.09 1.05 -3.01
N LYS A 202 25.07 0.57 -2.30
CA LYS A 202 25.16 -0.15 -1.03
C LYS A 202 24.04 -1.17 -0.93
N LYS A 203 24.31 -2.32 -0.29
CA LYS A 203 23.27 -3.30 0.06
C LYS A 203 22.38 -2.77 1.19
N LEU A 204 21.09 -3.05 1.10
CA LEU A 204 20.12 -2.69 2.13
C LEU A 204 20.14 -3.71 3.28
N LEU A 205 20.18 -3.21 4.50
CA LEU A 205 19.86 -4.03 5.67
C LEU A 205 18.38 -4.43 5.61
N ILE A 206 18.09 -5.72 5.84
CA ILE A 206 16.71 -6.21 5.79
C ILE A 206 16.14 -6.19 7.22
N ASN A 207 15.18 -5.30 7.46
CA ASN A 207 14.59 -5.09 8.78
C ASN A 207 13.05 -5.16 8.76
N THR A 208 12.51 -6.15 8.02
CA THR A 208 11.06 -6.31 7.78
C THR A 208 10.27 -6.81 8.98
N ASN A 209 10.94 -7.21 10.06
CA ASN A 209 10.34 -7.69 11.31
C ASN A 209 10.68 -6.80 12.53
N SER A 210 11.05 -5.53 12.28
CA SER A 210 11.43 -4.60 13.35
C SER A 210 10.34 -4.43 14.41
N LYS A 211 10.69 -4.62 15.68
CA LYS A 211 9.83 -4.31 16.84
C LYS A 211 9.48 -2.80 16.93
N LYS A 212 10.37 -1.93 16.41
CA LYS A 212 10.14 -0.48 16.32
C LYS A 212 9.19 -0.17 15.17
N LYS A 213 7.87 -0.29 15.34
CA LYS A 213 6.84 -0.04 14.31
C LYS A 213 6.98 1.37 13.69
N LEU A 214 7.97 1.58 12.82
CA LEU A 214 8.26 2.86 12.18
C LEU A 214 7.35 3.16 10.98
N SER A 215 6.68 2.12 10.44
CA SER A 215 5.84 2.24 9.24
C SER A 215 4.73 1.19 9.22
N PRO A 216 3.71 1.36 8.34
CA PRO A 216 2.64 0.36 8.16
C PRO A 216 3.16 -0.98 7.60
N GLY A 217 2.39 -2.06 7.86
CA GLY A 217 2.64 -3.38 7.26
C GLY A 217 3.67 -4.24 7.99
N LEU A 218 4.05 -3.87 9.23
CA LEU A 218 4.97 -4.63 10.07
C LEU A 218 4.25 -5.57 11.05
N PHE A 219 2.91 -5.59 11.07
CA PHE A 219 2.15 -6.51 11.89
C PHE A 219 2.20 -7.94 11.35
N PRO A 220 2.23 -8.97 12.23
CA PRO A 220 2.29 -10.37 11.81
C PRO A 220 1.13 -10.79 10.91
N LEU A 221 -0.12 -10.53 11.32
CA LEU A 221 -1.31 -10.77 10.51
C LEU A 221 -1.62 -9.54 9.66
N HIS A 222 -1.56 -9.69 8.36
CA HIS A 222 -1.88 -8.64 7.39
C HIS A 222 -2.19 -9.27 6.02
N TYR A 223 -2.97 -8.57 5.17
CA TYR A 223 -3.32 -9.00 3.81
C TYR A 223 -4.15 -10.28 3.75
N SER A 224 -4.94 -10.56 4.80
CA SER A 224 -5.77 -11.76 4.87
C SER A 224 -6.96 -11.68 3.90
N PRO A 225 -7.24 -12.75 3.12
CA PRO A 225 -8.50 -12.87 2.39
C PRO A 225 -9.71 -13.16 3.32
N GLY A 226 -9.48 -13.37 4.62
CA GLY A 226 -10.50 -13.74 5.58
C GLY A 226 -10.86 -15.24 5.55
N ILE A 227 -10.04 -16.06 4.92
CA ILE A 227 -10.09 -17.53 4.91
C ILE A 227 -8.67 -18.09 5.04
N PRO A 228 -8.48 -19.31 5.62
CA PRO A 228 -7.18 -19.92 5.77
C PRO A 228 -6.42 -20.07 4.45
N LEU A 229 -5.12 -19.79 4.51
CA LEU A 229 -4.23 -19.86 3.37
C LEU A 229 -2.94 -20.59 3.76
N ARG A 230 -2.50 -21.56 2.97
CA ARG A 230 -1.21 -22.23 3.12
C ARG A 230 -0.36 -22.05 1.87
N VAL A 231 0.94 -21.88 2.06
CA VAL A 231 1.90 -21.54 0.99
C VAL A 231 2.84 -22.69 0.68
N ASN A 232 3.51 -22.62 -0.49
CA ASN A 232 4.49 -23.62 -0.97
C ASN A 232 3.90 -25.03 -1.12
N VAL A 233 2.66 -25.11 -1.56
CA VAL A 233 1.91 -26.36 -1.73
C VAL A 233 2.16 -26.94 -3.11
N LYS A 234 2.51 -28.23 -3.20
CA LYS A 234 2.67 -28.95 -4.50
C LYS A 234 1.33 -29.35 -5.13
N LYS A 235 0.37 -29.78 -4.31
CA LYS A 235 -0.98 -30.20 -4.74
C LYS A 235 -2.02 -29.69 -3.73
N PRO A 236 -3.19 -29.14 -4.17
CA PRO A 236 -4.27 -28.74 -3.28
C PRO A 236 -5.00 -29.96 -2.72
N LYS A 237 -5.69 -29.79 -1.60
CA LYS A 237 -6.74 -30.70 -1.15
C LYS A 237 -8.01 -30.51 -1.97
N LYS A 238 -8.96 -31.45 -1.89
CA LYS A 238 -10.21 -31.44 -2.68
C LYS A 238 -11.07 -30.18 -2.45
N ASP A 239 -11.06 -29.64 -1.23
CA ASP A 239 -11.84 -28.49 -0.77
C ASP A 239 -11.10 -27.14 -0.87
N GLU A 240 -9.88 -27.13 -1.44
CA GLU A 240 -9.06 -25.92 -1.56
C GLU A 240 -9.09 -25.31 -2.96
N ALA A 241 -9.15 -23.98 -3.03
CA ALA A 241 -8.75 -23.28 -4.24
C ALA A 241 -7.22 -23.34 -4.40
N TYR A 242 -6.74 -23.60 -5.61
CA TYR A 242 -5.31 -23.67 -5.88
C TYR A 242 -4.83 -22.42 -6.65
N LEU A 243 -4.06 -21.59 -5.99
CA LEU A 243 -3.49 -20.37 -6.56
C LEU A 243 -2.12 -20.64 -7.17
N LEU A 244 -2.01 -20.47 -8.47
CA LEU A 244 -0.84 -20.72 -9.30
C LEU A 244 -0.25 -19.40 -9.83
N ILE A 245 1.06 -19.37 -10.06
CA ILE A 245 1.68 -18.23 -10.73
C ILE A 245 1.36 -18.19 -12.22
N LYS A 246 1.35 -19.35 -12.90
CA LYS A 246 1.10 -19.48 -14.35
C LYS A 246 -0.18 -20.26 -14.60
N LYS A 247 -0.93 -19.83 -15.62
CA LYS A 247 -2.06 -20.61 -16.15
C LYS A 247 -1.58 -22.00 -16.60
N ARG A 248 -2.25 -23.05 -16.15
CA ARG A 248 -2.07 -24.44 -16.60
C ARG A 248 -3.27 -24.87 -17.43
N LYS A 249 -3.04 -25.77 -18.41
CA LYS A 249 -4.14 -26.46 -19.09
C LYS A 249 -4.79 -27.39 -18.04
N SER A 250 -5.96 -27.02 -17.53
CA SER A 250 -6.72 -27.82 -16.56
C SER A 250 -8.20 -27.51 -16.69
N LYS A 251 -9.05 -28.56 -16.62
CA LYS A 251 -10.50 -28.44 -16.56
C LYS A 251 -11.01 -28.22 -15.11
N LEU A 252 -10.12 -28.21 -14.10
CA LEU A 252 -10.48 -28.09 -12.69
C LEU A 252 -10.92 -26.66 -12.38
N LYS A 253 -12.13 -26.51 -11.87
CA LYS A 253 -12.75 -25.21 -11.53
C LYS A 253 -12.11 -24.50 -10.33
N ASN A 254 -11.36 -25.22 -9.49
CA ASN A 254 -10.68 -24.68 -8.31
C ASN A 254 -9.27 -24.11 -8.59
N TYR A 255 -8.82 -24.06 -9.85
CA TYR A 255 -7.51 -23.53 -10.23
C TYR A 255 -7.60 -22.07 -10.61
N TYR A 256 -6.82 -21.24 -9.93
CA TYR A 256 -6.67 -19.81 -10.14
C TYR A 256 -5.23 -19.50 -10.48
N TYR A 257 -4.98 -18.47 -11.29
CA TYR A 257 -3.63 -18.09 -11.67
C TYR A 257 -3.43 -16.59 -11.62
N LEU A 258 -2.22 -16.17 -11.23
CA LEU A 258 -1.83 -14.77 -11.09
C LEU A 258 -1.38 -14.16 -12.42
N SER A 259 -0.80 -14.98 -13.33
CA SER A 259 -0.31 -14.54 -14.64
C SER A 259 -0.62 -15.59 -15.71
N LYS A 260 -0.85 -15.11 -16.94
CA LYS A 260 -1.01 -16.01 -18.09
C LYS A 260 0.31 -16.70 -18.43
N MET A 261 1.42 -15.96 -18.45
CA MET A 261 2.75 -16.38 -18.96
C MET A 261 3.85 -16.41 -17.89
N LYS A 262 3.51 -16.56 -16.59
CA LYS A 262 4.48 -16.54 -15.46
C LYS A 262 5.21 -15.21 -15.29
N ASN A 263 4.63 -14.11 -15.75
CA ASN A 263 5.16 -12.77 -15.53
C ASN A 263 4.94 -12.35 -14.08
N ILE A 264 6.02 -12.01 -13.38
CA ILE A 264 5.98 -11.71 -11.94
C ILE A 264 5.32 -10.36 -11.63
N ASP A 265 5.42 -9.39 -12.52
CA ASP A 265 4.79 -8.08 -12.36
C ASP A 265 3.27 -8.19 -12.58
N GLU A 266 2.84 -8.99 -13.57
CA GLU A 266 1.43 -9.34 -13.75
C GLU A 266 0.88 -10.10 -12.53
N ALA A 267 1.67 -11.03 -11.99
CA ALA A 267 1.30 -11.80 -10.81
C ALA A 267 1.10 -10.88 -9.58
N ALA A 268 2.00 -9.91 -9.36
CA ALA A 268 1.86 -8.92 -8.31
C ALA A 268 0.59 -8.06 -8.49
N LYS A 269 0.34 -7.59 -9.72
CA LYS A 269 -0.84 -6.79 -10.08
C LYS A 269 -2.16 -7.51 -9.81
N ASN A 270 -2.18 -8.81 -9.96
CA ASN A 270 -3.39 -9.61 -9.84
C ASN A 270 -3.57 -10.25 -8.46
N LEU A 271 -2.56 -10.22 -7.58
CA LEU A 271 -2.56 -10.94 -6.30
C LEU A 271 -3.85 -10.71 -5.49
N TYR A 272 -4.16 -9.48 -5.13
CA TYR A 272 -5.31 -9.18 -4.27
C TYR A 272 -6.65 -9.39 -4.99
N SER A 273 -6.74 -9.05 -6.28
CA SER A 273 -7.95 -9.31 -7.07
C SER A 273 -8.26 -10.80 -7.16
N THR A 274 -7.23 -11.67 -7.32
CA THR A 274 -7.42 -13.11 -7.42
C THR A 274 -7.78 -13.71 -6.07
N LEU A 275 -7.11 -13.29 -4.98
CA LEU A 275 -7.47 -13.75 -3.62
C LEU A 275 -8.90 -13.36 -3.24
N ARG A 276 -9.35 -12.16 -3.61
CA ARG A 276 -10.73 -11.70 -3.42
C ARG A 276 -11.71 -12.50 -4.27
N LYS A 277 -11.37 -12.78 -5.53
CA LYS A 277 -12.17 -13.62 -6.41
C LYS A 277 -12.37 -15.02 -5.84
N ILE A 278 -11.31 -15.68 -5.37
CA ILE A 278 -11.39 -17.03 -4.76
C ILE A 278 -12.40 -17.05 -3.61
N LYS A 279 -12.34 -16.04 -2.72
CA LYS A 279 -13.31 -15.93 -1.61
C LYS A 279 -14.73 -15.72 -2.12
N ASN A 280 -14.92 -14.85 -3.11
CA ASN A 280 -16.25 -14.55 -3.66
C ASN A 280 -16.83 -15.71 -4.45
N ASP A 281 -16.01 -16.59 -5.03
CA ASP A 281 -16.41 -17.85 -5.67
C ASP A 281 -16.78 -18.94 -4.63
N GLY A 282 -16.75 -18.62 -3.31
CA GLY A 282 -17.27 -19.47 -2.24
C GLY A 282 -16.25 -20.41 -1.60
N PHE A 283 -14.97 -20.41 -2.04
CA PHE A 283 -13.95 -21.25 -1.42
C PHE A 283 -13.66 -20.83 0.02
N LYS A 284 -13.47 -21.84 0.90
CA LYS A 284 -13.20 -21.65 2.33
C LYS A 284 -11.73 -21.78 2.70
N LYS A 285 -10.87 -22.28 1.79
CA LYS A 285 -9.44 -22.51 1.99
C LYS A 285 -8.67 -22.24 0.70
N ILE A 286 -7.43 -21.79 0.83
CA ILE A 286 -6.54 -21.52 -0.31
C ILE A 286 -5.22 -22.25 -0.13
N ALA A 287 -4.82 -23.02 -1.14
CA ALA A 287 -3.46 -23.54 -1.31
C ALA A 287 -2.74 -22.70 -2.37
N VAL A 288 -1.49 -22.33 -2.10
CA VAL A 288 -0.68 -21.52 -3.01
C VAL A 288 0.57 -22.28 -3.41
N GLU A 289 0.86 -22.38 -4.71
CA GLU A 289 2.12 -22.97 -5.18
C GLU A 289 3.33 -22.12 -4.79
N LYS A 290 4.54 -22.67 -4.92
CA LYS A 290 5.79 -21.96 -4.66
C LYS A 290 5.98 -20.83 -5.66
N ILE A 291 6.06 -19.58 -5.17
CA ILE A 291 6.32 -18.38 -5.96
C ILE A 291 7.83 -18.11 -6.01
N PRO A 292 8.42 -17.78 -7.19
CA PRO A 292 9.83 -17.44 -7.31
C PRO A 292 10.21 -16.26 -6.39
N ASN A 293 11.30 -16.39 -5.61
CA ASN A 293 11.74 -15.38 -4.65
C ASN A 293 12.70 -14.34 -5.25
N LYS A 294 12.34 -13.77 -6.42
CA LYS A 294 13.11 -12.74 -7.13
C LYS A 294 12.21 -11.61 -7.60
N GLY A 295 12.75 -10.38 -7.72
CA GLY A 295 11.98 -9.19 -8.11
C GLY A 295 10.75 -9.00 -7.20
N LEU A 296 9.58 -8.72 -7.80
CA LEU A 296 8.31 -8.59 -7.05
C LEU A 296 7.82 -9.92 -6.43
N GLY A 297 8.41 -11.07 -6.77
CA GLY A 297 8.13 -12.34 -6.09
C GLY A 297 8.46 -12.31 -4.60
N LYS A 298 9.48 -11.56 -4.18
CA LYS A 298 9.77 -11.30 -2.75
C LYS A 298 8.59 -10.61 -2.08
N THR A 299 7.97 -9.64 -2.75
CA THR A 299 6.79 -8.93 -2.26
C THR A 299 5.58 -9.86 -2.17
N ILE A 300 5.30 -10.65 -3.21
CA ILE A 300 4.21 -11.62 -3.20
C ILE A 300 4.37 -12.61 -2.06
N ASN A 301 5.57 -13.19 -1.89
CA ASN A 301 5.87 -14.14 -0.82
C ASN A 301 5.70 -13.53 0.58
N ASP A 302 6.15 -12.29 0.81
CA ASP A 302 5.92 -11.58 2.08
C ASP A 302 4.42 -11.41 2.36
N ARG A 303 3.62 -11.03 1.35
CA ARG A 303 2.16 -10.87 1.49
C ARG A 303 1.46 -12.18 1.82
N LEU A 304 1.77 -13.24 1.08
CA LEU A 304 1.21 -14.58 1.30
C LEU A 304 1.60 -15.17 2.65
N LYS A 305 2.87 -14.99 3.08
CA LYS A 305 3.33 -15.41 4.41
C LYS A 305 2.60 -14.69 5.55
N ARG A 306 2.27 -13.40 5.39
CA ARG A 306 1.48 -12.66 6.39
C ARG A 306 0.00 -13.04 6.34
N ALA A 307 -0.54 -13.32 5.16
CA ALA A 307 -1.91 -13.78 4.99
C ALA A 307 -2.15 -15.19 5.56
N SER A 308 -1.11 -16.05 5.59
CA SER A 308 -1.19 -17.42 6.13
C SER A 308 -1.11 -17.51 7.66
N LYS A 309 -0.99 -16.39 8.37
CA LYS A 309 -1.00 -16.33 9.84
C LYS A 309 -2.40 -16.13 10.43
N TYR A 310 -3.41 -16.53 9.67
CA TYR A 310 -4.83 -16.46 10.04
C TYR A 310 -5.17 -17.46 11.13
#